data_b1b1a1633355f40312ad1be3d26416d2
#
_entry.id   b1b1a1633355f40312ad1be3d26416d2
#
_cell.length_a   1.000
_cell.length_b   1.000
_cell.length_c   1.000
_cell.angle_alpha   90.00
_cell.angle_beta   90.00
_cell.angle_gamma   90.00
#
_symmetry.space_group_name_H-M   'P 1'
#
loop_
_entity.id
_entity.type
_entity.pdbx_description
1 polymer ?
#
loop_
_entity_poly.entity_id
_entity_poly.type
_entity_poly.pdbx_seq_one_letter_code
_entity_poly.pdbx_strand_id
1 'polypeptide(L)'
;KEDIINYPYDVLKSLPYITKEDFIQNKNYFISKRTNKFVENNTGGSTGNPLTYLVDLTCISRTRAFDLYWWNQAFGYKFGDRVLTIGGSSIGGSKNLHITVYNYLQSKIFIEGGNLNERLLRKNLNIICAGGYEVIYTYPSSLMIYVKKANEWGLQFKGKIKGITSTSENLTP
;
A
#
# COMPACT_ATOMS: atom_id res chain seq x y z
N LYS A 1 -26.50 1.84 -24.15
CA LYS A 1 -26.61 1.11 -22.85
C LYS A 1 -26.89 -0.38 -23.06
N GLU A 2 -27.75 -0.75 -24.02
CA GLU A 2 -28.05 -2.16 -24.36
C GLU A 2 -26.83 -2.89 -24.91
N ASP A 3 -26.02 -2.23 -25.76
CA ASP A 3 -24.80 -2.82 -26.33
C ASP A 3 -23.75 -3.17 -25.24
N ILE A 4 -23.65 -2.37 -24.19
CA ILE A 4 -22.73 -2.64 -23.07
C ILE A 4 -23.14 -3.88 -22.29
N ILE A 5 -24.45 -4.14 -22.18
CA ILE A 5 -24.98 -5.29 -21.44
C ILE A 5 -24.85 -6.57 -22.27
N ASN A 6 -25.16 -6.50 -23.55
CA ASN A 6 -25.21 -7.66 -24.44
C ASN A 6 -23.84 -8.05 -25.02
N TYR A 7 -22.96 -7.06 -25.27
CA TYR A 7 -21.66 -7.25 -25.90
C TYR A 7 -20.53 -6.50 -25.18
N PRO A 8 -20.31 -6.75 -23.89
CA PRO A 8 -19.39 -5.93 -23.07
C PRO A 8 -17.94 -5.99 -23.58
N TYR A 9 -17.53 -7.13 -24.16
CA TYR A 9 -16.18 -7.33 -24.67
C TYR A 9 -15.91 -6.56 -25.95
N ASP A 10 -16.86 -6.51 -26.88
CA ASP A 10 -16.72 -5.78 -28.15
C ASP A 10 -16.74 -4.27 -27.93
N VAL A 11 -17.61 -3.80 -27.01
CA VAL A 11 -17.61 -2.40 -26.59
C VAL A 11 -16.29 -2.02 -25.95
N LEU A 12 -15.75 -2.88 -25.08
CA LEU A 12 -14.44 -2.63 -24.43
C LEU A 12 -13.30 -2.50 -25.46
N LYS A 13 -13.30 -3.37 -26.49
CA LYS A 13 -12.30 -3.30 -27.57
C LYS A 13 -12.41 -2.04 -28.43
N SER A 14 -13.59 -1.47 -28.57
CA SER A 14 -13.83 -0.25 -29.36
C SER A 14 -13.46 1.04 -28.61
N LEU A 15 -13.24 0.97 -27.29
CA LEU A 15 -12.87 2.15 -26.50
C LEU A 15 -11.41 2.57 -26.80
N PRO A 16 -11.16 3.88 -26.92
CA PRO A 16 -9.81 4.38 -27.09
C PRO A 16 -8.97 4.13 -25.82
N TYR A 17 -7.68 3.90 -26.01
CA TYR A 17 -6.76 3.86 -24.88
C TYR A 17 -6.62 5.25 -24.26
N ILE A 18 -6.57 5.29 -22.94
CA ILE A 18 -6.28 6.51 -22.18
C ILE A 18 -4.85 6.40 -21.69
N THR A 19 -4.02 7.34 -22.10
CA THR A 19 -2.64 7.44 -21.65
C THR A 19 -2.55 8.22 -20.34
N LYS A 20 -1.38 8.18 -19.71
CA LYS A 20 -1.08 8.99 -18.53
C LYS A 20 -1.13 10.49 -18.86
N GLU A 21 -0.65 10.86 -20.04
CA GLU A 21 -0.65 12.21 -20.56
C GLU A 21 -2.08 12.72 -20.76
N ASP A 22 -2.96 11.92 -21.34
CA ASP A 22 -4.39 12.25 -21.48
C ASP A 22 -5.04 12.52 -20.14
N PHE A 23 -4.72 11.71 -19.13
CA PHE A 23 -5.25 11.89 -17.78
C PHE A 23 -4.76 13.20 -17.14
N ILE A 24 -3.46 13.52 -17.28
CA ILE A 24 -2.86 14.74 -16.71
C ILE A 24 -3.47 15.98 -17.37
N GLN A 25 -3.59 15.99 -18.71
CA GLN A 25 -4.11 17.13 -19.48
C GLN A 25 -5.60 17.35 -19.25
N ASN A 26 -6.35 16.28 -19.00
CA ASN A 26 -7.79 16.31 -18.90
C ASN A 26 -8.31 15.90 -17.52
N LYS A 27 -7.56 16.15 -16.44
CA LYS A 27 -7.86 15.71 -15.07
C LYS A 27 -9.33 15.92 -14.67
N ASN A 28 -9.93 17.04 -15.05
CA ASN A 28 -11.31 17.38 -14.68
C ASN A 28 -12.36 16.44 -15.29
N TYR A 29 -12.09 15.81 -16.43
CA TYR A 29 -13.00 14.84 -17.05
C TYR A 29 -13.06 13.53 -16.27
N PHE A 30 -12.01 13.21 -15.53
CA PHE A 30 -11.88 11.98 -14.75
C PHE A 30 -12.37 12.11 -13.31
N ILE A 31 -12.84 13.30 -12.91
CA ILE A 31 -13.35 13.53 -11.56
C ILE A 31 -14.82 13.11 -11.51
N SER A 32 -15.16 12.20 -10.59
CA SER A 32 -16.55 11.78 -10.37
C SER A 32 -17.39 12.95 -9.87
N LYS A 33 -18.55 13.16 -10.50
CA LYS A 33 -19.56 14.15 -10.08
C LYS A 33 -20.42 13.66 -8.90
N ARG A 34 -20.24 12.43 -8.44
CA ARG A 34 -21.06 11.82 -7.38
C ARG A 34 -20.65 12.22 -5.97
N THR A 35 -19.46 12.77 -5.81
CA THR A 35 -18.93 13.20 -4.52
C THR A 35 -18.03 14.42 -4.71
N ASN A 36 -17.94 15.26 -3.67
CA ASN A 36 -17.02 16.39 -3.58
C ASN A 36 -15.96 16.19 -2.47
N LYS A 37 -15.93 14.98 -1.87
CA LYS A 37 -15.01 14.64 -0.77
C LYS A 37 -13.91 13.74 -1.29
N PHE A 38 -12.81 14.33 -1.72
CA PHE A 38 -11.66 13.64 -2.27
C PHE A 38 -10.41 13.86 -1.43
N VAL A 39 -9.52 12.91 -1.49
CA VAL A 39 -8.12 13.02 -1.05
C VAL A 39 -7.23 12.87 -2.27
N GLU A 40 -6.24 13.72 -2.40
CA GLU A 40 -5.20 13.54 -3.42
C GLU A 40 -4.27 12.39 -3.03
N ASN A 41 -4.00 11.53 -3.99
CA ASN A 41 -3.06 10.43 -3.86
C ASN A 41 -2.11 10.40 -5.06
N ASN A 42 -0.94 9.81 -4.88
CA ASN A 42 0.08 9.75 -5.91
C ASN A 42 0.48 8.29 -6.18
N THR A 43 0.74 7.97 -7.45
CA THR A 43 1.36 6.69 -7.77
C THR A 43 2.83 6.67 -7.33
N GLY A 44 3.39 5.49 -7.07
CA GLY A 44 4.76 5.33 -6.60
C GLY A 44 5.87 5.79 -7.55
N GLY A 45 5.53 6.14 -8.79
CA GLY A 45 6.41 6.85 -9.73
C GLY A 45 7.73 6.14 -10.05
N SER A 46 7.74 4.84 -10.31
CA SER A 46 8.95 4.10 -10.74
C SER A 46 9.61 4.69 -12.00
N THR A 47 8.90 5.49 -12.78
CA THR A 47 9.35 6.13 -14.03
C THR A 47 9.64 7.63 -13.88
N GLY A 48 9.74 8.17 -12.66
CA GLY A 48 10.19 9.54 -12.39
C GLY A 48 9.08 10.59 -12.19
N ASN A 49 7.93 10.48 -12.84
CA ASN A 49 6.82 11.42 -12.68
C ASN A 49 5.60 10.73 -12.04
N PRO A 50 5.31 10.92 -10.74
CA PRO A 50 4.13 10.35 -10.12
C PRO A 50 2.85 10.94 -10.72
N LEU A 51 1.85 10.09 -10.93
CA LEU A 51 0.50 10.53 -11.30
C LEU A 51 -0.27 10.90 -10.03
N THR A 52 -0.77 12.15 -9.98
CA THR A 52 -1.68 12.59 -8.92
C THR A 52 -3.12 12.31 -9.33
N TYR A 53 -3.86 11.60 -8.50
CA TYR A 53 -5.26 11.27 -8.72
C TYR A 53 -6.10 11.51 -7.45
N LEU A 54 -7.40 11.64 -7.64
CA LEU A 54 -8.34 11.90 -6.55
C LEU A 54 -9.02 10.58 -6.14
N VAL A 55 -9.09 10.33 -4.84
CA VAL A 55 -9.76 9.16 -4.28
C VAL A 55 -10.89 9.62 -3.37
N ASP A 56 -12.06 9.06 -3.56
CA ASP A 56 -13.23 9.27 -2.71
C ASP A 56 -12.97 8.68 -1.31
N LEU A 57 -13.33 9.43 -0.26
CA LEU A 57 -13.17 8.96 1.12
C LEU A 57 -13.94 7.66 1.40
N THR A 58 -15.11 7.49 0.77
CA THR A 58 -15.89 6.25 0.90
C THR A 58 -15.17 5.07 0.27
N CYS A 59 -14.50 5.30 -0.86
CA CYS A 59 -13.66 4.28 -1.53
C CYS A 59 -12.52 3.83 -0.60
N ILE A 60 -11.81 4.78 0.01
CA ILE A 60 -10.73 4.47 0.96
C ILE A 60 -11.25 3.63 2.13
N SER A 61 -12.39 4.01 2.70
CA SER A 61 -12.98 3.29 3.83
C SER A 61 -13.41 1.87 3.46
N ARG A 62 -14.00 1.70 2.27
CA ARG A 62 -14.43 0.38 1.76
C ARG A 62 -13.23 -0.53 1.48
N THR A 63 -12.20 -0.01 0.81
CA THR A 63 -10.96 -0.76 0.57
C THR A 63 -10.35 -1.22 1.88
N ARG A 64 -10.29 -0.34 2.88
CA ARG A 64 -9.75 -0.70 4.19
C ARG A 64 -10.59 -1.76 4.90
N ALA A 65 -11.92 -1.64 4.87
CA ALA A 65 -12.80 -2.66 5.46
C ALA A 65 -12.63 -4.03 4.77
N PHE A 66 -12.45 -4.02 3.46
CA PHE A 66 -12.20 -5.23 2.67
C PHE A 66 -10.86 -5.89 3.04
N ASP A 67 -9.77 -5.11 3.15
CA ASP A 67 -8.47 -5.60 3.60
C ASP A 67 -8.58 -6.26 4.98
N LEU A 68 -9.21 -5.58 5.94
CA LEU A 68 -9.39 -6.09 7.31
C LEU A 68 -10.22 -7.38 7.34
N TYR A 69 -11.27 -7.46 6.53
CA TYR A 69 -12.08 -8.66 6.40
C TYR A 69 -11.23 -9.84 5.90
N TRP A 70 -10.48 -9.66 4.82
CA TRP A 70 -9.64 -10.71 4.26
C TRP A 70 -8.50 -11.12 5.19
N TRP A 71 -7.87 -10.18 5.89
CA TRP A 71 -6.86 -10.50 6.89
C TRP A 71 -7.43 -11.30 8.05
N ASN A 72 -8.67 -10.99 8.47
CA ASN A 72 -9.36 -11.80 9.46
C ASN A 72 -9.58 -13.24 8.95
N GLN A 73 -10.09 -13.39 7.72
CA GLN A 73 -10.34 -14.71 7.13
C GLN A 73 -9.05 -15.51 6.89
N ALA A 74 -8.00 -14.87 6.40
CA ALA A 74 -6.78 -15.54 5.99
C ALA A 74 -5.90 -15.96 7.18
N PHE A 75 -5.77 -15.13 8.21
CA PHE A 75 -4.84 -15.38 9.31
C PHE A 75 -5.33 -14.89 10.70
N GLY A 76 -6.62 -14.66 10.85
CA GLY A 76 -7.23 -14.34 12.12
C GLY A 76 -6.87 -12.95 12.67
N TYR A 77 -6.68 -11.94 11.78
CA TYR A 77 -6.50 -10.55 12.19
C TYR A 77 -7.68 -10.09 13.05
N LYS A 78 -7.38 -9.38 14.13
CA LYS A 78 -8.38 -8.74 14.98
C LYS A 78 -8.15 -7.22 14.97
N PHE A 79 -9.24 -6.46 15.10
CA PHE A 79 -9.12 -5.01 15.22
C PHE A 79 -8.26 -4.66 16.45
N GLY A 80 -7.22 -3.87 16.26
CA GLY A 80 -6.22 -3.54 17.29
C GLY A 80 -4.91 -4.33 17.18
N ASP A 81 -4.87 -5.42 16.41
CA ASP A 81 -3.59 -6.07 16.07
C ASP A 81 -2.66 -5.06 15.39
N ARG A 82 -1.41 -5.04 15.81
CA ARG A 82 -0.41 -4.14 15.24
C ARG A 82 0.03 -4.59 13.87
N VAL A 83 0.12 -3.65 12.95
CA VAL A 83 0.54 -3.87 11.57
C VAL A 83 1.85 -3.16 11.31
N LEU A 84 2.89 -3.91 10.99
CA LEU A 84 4.13 -3.37 10.46
C LEU A 84 3.97 -3.16 8.95
N THR A 85 4.03 -1.93 8.50
CA THR A 85 4.01 -1.58 7.08
C THR A 85 5.43 -1.26 6.61
N ILE A 86 5.93 -1.99 5.59
CA ILE A 86 7.24 -1.77 5.00
C ILE A 86 7.06 -1.35 3.54
N GLY A 87 7.44 -0.13 3.21
CA GLY A 87 7.31 0.37 1.82
C GLY A 87 7.61 1.85 1.66
N GLY A 88 7.35 2.37 0.47
CA GLY A 88 7.52 3.79 0.15
C GLY A 88 6.36 4.68 0.63
N SER A 89 6.43 5.96 0.30
CA SER A 89 5.41 6.96 0.64
C SER A 89 4.01 6.62 0.13
N SER A 90 3.92 5.82 -0.93
CA SER A 90 2.66 5.38 -1.54
C SER A 90 1.80 4.49 -0.63
N ILE A 91 2.39 3.80 0.35
CA ILE A 91 1.67 2.92 1.28
C ILE A 91 1.68 3.41 2.74
N GLY A 92 1.93 4.69 2.97
CA GLY A 92 1.74 5.31 4.29
C GLY A 92 2.92 6.03 4.89
N GLY A 93 4.01 6.20 4.14
CA GLY A 93 5.22 6.87 4.61
C GLY A 93 5.20 8.39 4.49
N SER A 94 4.32 9.08 5.19
CA SER A 94 4.38 10.54 5.29
C SER A 94 4.89 10.98 6.66
N LYS A 95 5.72 12.02 6.67
CA LYS A 95 6.22 12.67 7.90
C LYS A 95 5.22 13.67 8.51
N ASN A 96 3.99 13.73 8.00
CA ASN A 96 2.96 14.61 8.52
C ASN A 96 2.48 14.13 9.89
N LEU A 97 2.39 15.03 10.86
CA LEU A 97 1.97 14.74 12.23
C LEU A 97 0.57 14.07 12.27
N HIS A 98 -0.37 14.54 11.45
CA HIS A 98 -1.71 13.95 11.37
C HIS A 98 -1.67 12.48 10.92
N ILE A 99 -0.81 12.14 9.96
CA ILE A 99 -0.64 10.76 9.50
C ILE A 99 0.04 9.91 10.59
N THR A 100 0.97 10.48 11.32
CA THR A 100 1.62 9.79 12.45
C THR A 100 0.61 9.44 13.55
N VAL A 101 -0.23 10.39 13.95
CA VAL A 101 -1.30 10.16 14.92
C VAL A 101 -2.32 9.14 14.40
N TYR A 102 -2.73 9.28 13.15
CA TYR A 102 -3.64 8.33 12.52
C TYR A 102 -3.08 6.90 12.49
N ASN A 103 -1.82 6.74 12.12
CA ASN A 103 -1.14 5.43 12.13
C ASN A 103 -1.05 4.84 13.54
N TYR A 104 -0.77 5.69 14.54
CA TYR A 104 -0.76 5.27 15.94
C TYR A 104 -2.13 4.77 16.40
N LEU A 105 -3.20 5.51 16.10
CA LEU A 105 -4.58 5.11 16.42
C LEU A 105 -5.00 3.82 15.69
N GLN A 106 -4.42 3.55 14.53
CA GLN A 106 -4.64 2.29 13.78
C GLN A 106 -3.67 1.17 14.17
N SER A 107 -2.87 1.34 15.22
CA SER A 107 -1.86 0.37 15.63
C SER A 107 -0.86 0.02 14.50
N LYS A 108 -0.52 1.00 13.64
CA LYS A 108 0.40 0.83 12.53
C LYS A 108 1.80 1.32 12.88
N ILE A 109 2.79 0.50 12.55
CA ILE A 109 4.20 0.87 12.56
C ILE A 109 4.64 0.98 11.09
N PHE A 110 5.18 2.13 10.69
CA PHE A 110 5.68 2.33 9.33
C PHE A 110 7.21 2.31 9.29
N ILE A 111 7.74 1.58 8.31
CA ILE A 111 9.17 1.49 8.02
C ILE A 111 9.38 1.76 6.53
N GLU A 112 10.34 2.61 6.21
CA GLU A 112 10.71 2.89 4.83
C GLU A 112 11.35 1.67 4.17
N GLY A 113 10.85 1.30 2.98
CA GLY A 113 11.28 0.12 2.22
C GLY A 113 12.29 0.40 1.10
N GLY A 114 12.61 1.68 0.82
CA GLY A 114 13.53 2.08 -0.25
C GLY A 114 14.58 3.09 0.23
N ASN A 115 15.57 3.39 -0.63
CA ASN A 115 16.66 4.35 -0.36
C ASN A 115 17.35 4.20 1.01
N LEU A 116 17.67 2.97 1.37
CA LEU A 116 18.17 2.61 2.69
C LEU A 116 19.67 2.81 2.75
N ASN A 117 20.13 3.82 3.52
CA ASN A 117 21.51 3.84 4.00
C ASN A 117 21.67 2.86 5.16
N GLU A 118 22.91 2.50 5.48
CA GLU A 118 23.20 1.49 6.50
C GLU A 118 22.66 1.85 7.89
N ARG A 119 22.72 3.11 8.28
CA ARG A 119 22.19 3.60 9.56
C ARG A 119 20.67 3.39 9.67
N LEU A 120 19.93 3.74 8.61
CA LEU A 120 18.49 3.56 8.56
C LEU A 120 18.11 2.08 8.53
N LEU A 121 18.87 1.29 7.77
CA LEU A 121 18.68 -0.15 7.68
C LEU A 121 18.85 -0.83 9.05
N ARG A 122 19.91 -0.49 9.82
CA ARG A 122 20.11 -0.98 11.18
C ARG A 122 18.97 -0.59 12.12
N LYS A 123 18.56 0.68 12.09
CA LYS A 123 17.44 1.17 12.88
C LYS A 123 16.17 0.39 12.59
N ASN A 124 15.85 0.22 11.31
CA ASN A 124 14.64 -0.49 10.87
C ASN A 124 14.69 -1.98 11.23
N LEU A 125 15.84 -2.62 11.05
CA LEU A 125 16.02 -4.02 11.44
C LEU A 125 15.85 -4.23 12.95
N ASN A 126 16.31 -3.31 13.77
CA ASN A 126 16.07 -3.39 15.22
C ASN A 126 14.57 -3.39 15.53
N ILE A 127 13.78 -2.56 14.85
CA ILE A 127 12.31 -2.53 15.00
C ILE A 127 11.68 -3.83 14.50
N ILE A 128 12.10 -4.31 13.31
CA ILE A 128 11.59 -5.55 12.73
C ILE A 128 11.90 -6.73 13.64
N CYS A 129 13.15 -6.89 14.05
CA CYS A 129 13.59 -8.04 14.85
C CYS A 129 13.07 -8.01 16.29
N ALA A 130 12.80 -6.83 16.86
CA ALA A 130 12.16 -6.72 18.18
C ALA A 130 10.76 -7.29 18.22
N GLY A 131 10.04 -7.30 17.09
CA GLY A 131 8.66 -7.75 17.02
C GLY A 131 7.67 -6.76 17.64
N GLY A 132 6.60 -7.27 18.23
CA GLY A 132 5.56 -6.43 18.83
C GLY A 132 4.50 -5.98 17.81
N TYR A 133 4.35 -6.73 16.74
CA TYR A 133 3.31 -6.60 15.73
C TYR A 133 2.90 -8.01 15.26
N GLU A 134 1.69 -8.13 14.78
CA GLU A 134 1.09 -9.41 14.41
C GLU A 134 1.01 -9.60 12.90
N VAL A 135 1.03 -8.52 12.14
CA VAL A 135 0.88 -8.55 10.67
C VAL A 135 1.98 -7.72 10.02
N ILE A 136 2.50 -8.20 8.90
CA ILE A 136 3.38 -7.42 8.01
C ILE A 136 2.60 -7.11 6.73
N TYR A 137 2.52 -5.83 6.37
CA TYR A 137 2.02 -5.35 5.08
C TYR A 137 3.17 -4.72 4.29
N THR A 138 3.49 -5.26 3.11
CA THR A 138 4.75 -4.90 2.45
C THR A 138 4.74 -5.10 0.94
N TYR A 139 5.72 -4.52 0.27
CA TYR A 139 6.19 -4.98 -1.03
C TYR A 139 7.15 -6.15 -0.84
N PRO A 140 7.00 -7.26 -1.58
CA PRO A 140 7.89 -8.41 -1.50
C PRO A 140 9.37 -8.04 -1.60
N SER A 141 9.75 -7.22 -2.57
CA SER A 141 11.12 -6.74 -2.77
C SER A 141 11.66 -5.98 -1.55
N SER A 142 10.84 -5.13 -0.94
CA SER A 142 11.22 -4.37 0.26
C SER A 142 11.48 -5.30 1.45
N LEU A 143 10.62 -6.29 1.67
CA LEU A 143 10.81 -7.25 2.75
C LEU A 143 12.08 -8.09 2.54
N MET A 144 12.34 -8.53 1.31
CA MET A 144 13.51 -9.32 0.97
C MET A 144 14.84 -8.62 1.28
N ILE A 145 14.91 -7.29 1.11
CA ILE A 145 16.10 -6.51 1.50
C ILE A 145 16.36 -6.68 3.00
N TYR A 146 15.34 -6.54 3.82
CA TYR A 146 15.47 -6.67 5.28
C TYR A 146 15.81 -8.10 5.70
N VAL A 147 15.19 -9.11 5.10
CA VAL A 147 15.46 -10.53 5.40
C VAL A 147 16.91 -10.88 5.07
N LYS A 148 17.41 -10.50 3.89
CA LYS A 148 18.81 -10.73 3.49
C LYS A 148 19.79 -10.07 4.48
N LYS A 149 19.54 -8.81 4.84
CA LYS A 149 20.41 -8.09 5.77
C LYS A 149 20.34 -8.61 7.21
N ALA A 150 19.17 -9.05 7.66
CA ALA A 150 19.04 -9.71 8.95
C ALA A 150 19.88 -10.98 9.02
N ASN A 151 19.82 -11.81 7.97
CA ASN A 151 20.63 -13.03 7.87
C ASN A 151 22.12 -12.72 7.83
N GLU A 152 22.58 -11.74 7.02
CA GLU A 152 23.97 -11.33 6.96
C GLU A 152 24.51 -10.86 8.32
N TRP A 153 23.68 -10.22 9.12
CA TRP A 153 24.08 -9.67 10.44
C TRP A 153 23.75 -10.60 11.61
N GLY A 154 23.27 -11.82 11.34
CA GLY A 154 22.94 -12.80 12.38
C GLY A 154 21.80 -12.37 13.29
N LEU A 155 20.91 -11.49 12.83
CA LEU A 155 19.78 -10.99 13.60
C LEU A 155 18.64 -12.01 13.61
N GLN A 156 18.03 -12.21 14.78
CA GLN A 156 16.91 -13.12 14.93
C GLN A 156 15.61 -12.33 15.19
N PHE A 157 14.54 -12.77 14.55
CA PHE A 157 13.21 -12.25 14.79
C PHE A 157 12.62 -12.82 16.09
N LYS A 158 12.18 -11.95 16.98
CA LYS A 158 11.67 -12.32 18.31
C LYS A 158 10.13 -12.30 18.42
N GLY A 159 9.45 -11.95 17.35
CA GLY A 159 8.00 -11.79 17.33
C GLY A 159 7.24 -13.05 16.95
N LYS A 160 5.91 -12.97 17.04
CA LYS A 160 4.99 -13.94 16.44
C LYS A 160 4.14 -13.21 15.41
N ILE A 161 4.15 -13.68 14.18
CA ILE A 161 3.40 -13.10 13.06
C ILE A 161 2.22 -14.01 12.75
N LYS A 162 1.02 -13.44 12.64
CA LYS A 162 -0.19 -14.12 12.18
C LYS A 162 -0.18 -14.27 10.65
N GLY A 163 0.29 -13.23 9.95
CA GLY A 163 0.33 -13.23 8.50
C GLY A 163 1.19 -12.13 7.89
N ILE A 164 1.59 -12.38 6.65
CA ILE A 164 2.25 -11.41 5.79
C ILE A 164 1.34 -11.17 4.58
N THR A 165 1.04 -9.93 4.30
CA THR A 165 0.27 -9.54 3.12
C THR A 165 1.12 -8.67 2.22
N SER A 166 1.13 -8.97 0.94
CA SER A 166 1.91 -8.25 -0.07
C SER A 166 1.01 -7.51 -1.04
N THR A 167 1.54 -6.46 -1.65
CA THR A 167 0.84 -5.65 -2.65
C THR A 167 1.80 -5.21 -3.74
N SER A 168 1.23 -4.88 -4.90
CA SER A 168 1.88 -4.20 -6.03
C SER A 168 3.02 -4.95 -6.74
N GLU A 169 3.39 -6.12 -6.29
CA GLU A 169 4.41 -6.96 -6.92
C GLU A 169 3.93 -8.41 -6.95
N ASN A 170 4.32 -9.15 -7.99
CA ASN A 170 4.06 -10.58 -8.06
C ASN A 170 4.97 -11.33 -7.09
N LEU A 171 4.39 -12.29 -6.37
CA LEU A 171 5.17 -13.29 -5.66
C LEU A 171 5.60 -14.33 -6.70
N THR A 172 6.88 -14.33 -7.05
CA THR A 172 7.48 -15.44 -7.83
C THR A 172 7.89 -16.55 -6.88
N PRO A 173 7.80 -17.80 -7.31
CA PRO A 173 8.24 -18.96 -6.54
C PRO A 173 9.71 -18.87 -6.16
#